data_2d31ce33f090fb5c4a8586e37eeaa1f5
#
_entry.id   2d31ce33f090fb5c4a8586e37eeaa1f5
#
_cell.length_a   1.000
_cell.length_b   1.000
_cell.length_c   1.000
_cell.angle_alpha   90.00
_cell.angle_beta   90.00
_cell.angle_gamma   90.00
#
_symmetry.space_group_name_H-M   'P 1'
#
loop_
_entity.id
_entity.type
_entity.pdbx_description
1 polymer ?
#
loop_
_entity_poly.entity_id
_entity_poly.type
_entity_poly.pdbx_seq_one_letter_code
_entity_poly.pdbx_strand_id
1 'polypeptide(L)'
;MTKQRKINSTYAIVMVIGLAFMLLFGYLVKPFSTVTVTGVKMLGVLIGLIVITCFNGDLLSGSLMALLATLFHGYYDISGLLSEWLGSVFTVQLVFCGALCLALRDSGAMNVLAKKLLSTKLCHGRPVMTMVMLFLATYVAAAFIGGPPVYILFFGLVESIRDVCGYDKDDPFVKWTLLGVYIAATGIFFFAFKTPQVMTIALINSAMEPFGRTFNEGTWMLCMFSITMIYLIVYTILMKTVYRVNMEPLKSLDFNEIEAMRNTPDHFNRDQIISLAMIIIPVIYILIGTVYPKEAPGRYFFTFMGNSWIWVLMCAIGALIRRKDSKQSIVPINKCLSEASMWTMISLVGALVMLGKVTSDANLGIRQWLVEVLSPLFGGANIWVLMAIVILFSTLVTQIANGLVLTMAVCPVVTPFVCSLAATTGINPDVILIISNICSGYAFWTVAASTNAAFILGRPEITPKFVWTKGVQTTFLFMVICYICGMAFTYIL
;
A
#
# COMPACT_ATOMS: atom_id res chain seq x y z
N MET A 1 22.11 -8.62 7.10
CA MET A 1 22.29 -9.05 8.51
C MET A 1 21.28 -8.29 9.37
N THR A 2 20.20 -8.93 9.74
CA THR A 2 19.21 -8.40 10.69
C THR A 2 19.91 -8.28 12.05
N LYS A 3 20.15 -7.05 12.53
CA LYS A 3 20.55 -6.81 13.91
C LYS A 3 19.54 -7.53 14.81
N GLN A 4 19.94 -8.60 15.49
CA GLN A 4 19.16 -9.17 16.60
C GLN A 4 18.87 -8.01 17.56
N ARG A 5 17.59 -7.57 17.61
CA ARG A 5 17.15 -6.60 18.61
C ARG A 5 17.42 -7.26 19.97
N LYS A 6 18.31 -6.68 20.79
CA LYS A 6 18.44 -7.04 22.20
C LYS A 6 17.03 -6.94 22.81
N ILE A 7 16.60 -8.02 23.46
CA ILE A 7 15.35 -8.00 24.23
C ILE A 7 15.51 -6.93 25.29
N ASN A 8 14.91 -5.79 25.04
CA ASN A 8 14.87 -4.69 25.99
C ASN A 8 13.65 -4.92 26.91
N SER A 9 13.71 -4.49 28.16
CA SER A 9 12.59 -4.60 29.10
C SER A 9 11.26 -4.09 28.52
N THR A 10 11.30 -3.02 27.75
CA THR A 10 10.13 -2.44 27.03
C THR A 10 9.53 -3.44 26.03
N TYR A 11 10.36 -4.13 25.25
CA TYR A 11 9.88 -5.14 24.30
C TYR A 11 9.15 -6.27 25.02
N ALA A 12 9.74 -6.79 26.11
CA ALA A 12 9.14 -7.87 26.91
C ALA A 12 7.81 -7.43 27.54
N ILE A 13 7.73 -6.22 28.09
CA ILE A 13 6.50 -5.67 28.68
C ILE A 13 5.39 -5.60 27.64
N VAL A 14 5.66 -5.03 26.46
CA VAL A 14 4.66 -4.92 25.39
C VAL A 14 4.20 -6.29 24.90
N MET A 15 5.12 -7.27 24.79
CA MET A 15 4.75 -8.66 24.44
C MET A 15 3.82 -9.28 25.48
N VAL A 16 4.14 -9.11 26.78
CA VAL A 16 3.30 -9.64 27.86
C VAL A 16 1.93 -8.98 27.86
N ILE A 17 1.87 -7.66 27.70
CA ILE A 17 0.59 -6.93 27.62
C ILE A 17 -0.23 -7.40 26.41
N GLY A 18 0.37 -7.49 25.23
CA GLY A 18 -0.34 -7.95 24.04
C GLY A 18 -0.85 -9.38 24.17
N LEU A 19 -0.03 -10.29 24.73
CA LEU A 19 -0.45 -11.67 25.00
C LEU A 19 -1.56 -11.73 26.07
N ALA A 20 -1.49 -10.88 27.11
CA ALA A 20 -2.54 -10.79 28.11
C ALA A 20 -3.87 -10.38 27.49
N PHE A 21 -3.86 -9.41 26.57
CA PHE A 21 -5.06 -9.07 25.80
C PHE A 21 -5.53 -10.26 24.96
N MET A 22 -4.65 -10.92 24.22
CA MET A 22 -5.03 -12.04 23.36
C MET A 22 -5.63 -13.22 24.13
N LEU A 23 -5.13 -13.53 25.32
CA LEU A 23 -5.49 -14.76 26.03
C LEU A 23 -6.47 -14.54 27.19
N LEU A 24 -6.40 -13.39 27.89
CA LEU A 24 -7.12 -13.18 29.13
C LEU A 24 -8.30 -12.18 29.00
N PHE A 25 -8.31 -11.30 28.00
CA PHE A 25 -9.31 -10.24 27.87
C PHE A 25 -10.74 -10.77 27.92
N GLY A 26 -11.04 -11.84 27.18
CA GLY A 26 -12.37 -12.46 27.14
C GLY A 26 -12.79 -13.18 28.42
N TYR A 27 -11.88 -13.37 29.40
CA TYR A 27 -12.21 -13.90 30.73
C TYR A 27 -12.34 -12.80 31.77
N LEU A 28 -11.70 -11.64 31.55
CA LEU A 28 -11.72 -10.51 32.45
C LEU A 28 -12.88 -9.55 32.14
N VAL A 29 -13.22 -9.40 30.86
CA VAL A 29 -14.29 -8.52 30.40
C VAL A 29 -15.54 -9.32 30.12
N LYS A 30 -16.65 -8.92 30.74
CA LYS A 30 -17.98 -9.53 30.49
C LYS A 30 -18.51 -9.08 29.12
N PRO A 31 -19.36 -9.91 28.47
CA PRO A 31 -20.11 -9.50 27.29
C PRO A 31 -20.82 -8.18 27.50
N PHE A 32 -20.79 -7.30 26.52
CA PHE A 32 -21.41 -5.97 26.57
C PHE A 32 -22.12 -5.63 25.27
N SER A 33 -23.21 -4.81 25.36
CA SER A 33 -24.03 -4.47 24.22
C SER A 33 -24.43 -5.75 23.45
N THR A 34 -24.15 -5.82 22.16
CA THR A 34 -24.41 -6.96 21.30
C THR A 34 -23.25 -7.97 21.24
N VAL A 35 -22.11 -7.66 21.84
CA VAL A 35 -20.90 -8.49 21.76
C VAL A 35 -21.02 -9.74 22.64
N THR A 36 -20.91 -10.91 22.02
CA THR A 36 -20.98 -12.21 22.71
C THR A 36 -19.72 -12.55 23.47
N VAL A 37 -19.72 -13.62 24.29
CA VAL A 37 -18.52 -14.11 25.01
C VAL A 37 -17.38 -14.38 24.05
N THR A 38 -17.63 -15.07 22.95
CA THR A 38 -16.61 -15.35 21.91
C THR A 38 -16.20 -14.04 21.22
N GLY A 39 -17.11 -13.12 21.01
CA GLY A 39 -16.82 -11.80 20.45
C GLY A 39 -15.83 -11.01 21.32
N VAL A 40 -16.00 -11.01 22.66
CA VAL A 40 -15.06 -10.36 23.58
C VAL A 40 -13.67 -11.01 23.54
N LYS A 41 -13.59 -12.34 23.46
CA LYS A 41 -12.33 -13.06 23.29
C LYS A 41 -11.60 -12.65 22.01
N MET A 42 -12.34 -12.57 20.90
CA MET A 42 -11.78 -12.17 19.59
C MET A 42 -11.40 -10.69 19.55
N LEU A 43 -12.13 -9.80 20.21
CA LEU A 43 -11.69 -8.41 20.41
C LEU A 43 -10.36 -8.34 21.17
N GLY A 44 -10.16 -9.20 22.18
CA GLY A 44 -8.88 -9.31 22.87
C GLY A 44 -7.74 -9.71 21.95
N VAL A 45 -7.97 -10.65 21.03
CA VAL A 45 -6.97 -11.06 20.01
C VAL A 45 -6.64 -9.89 19.08
N LEU A 46 -7.63 -9.15 18.60
CA LEU A 46 -7.44 -7.96 17.76
C LEU A 46 -6.63 -6.89 18.48
N ILE A 47 -7.01 -6.52 19.70
CA ILE A 47 -6.31 -5.51 20.50
C ILE A 47 -4.87 -5.95 20.76
N GLY A 48 -4.66 -7.20 21.15
CA GLY A 48 -3.33 -7.73 21.41
C GLY A 48 -2.43 -7.72 20.18
N LEU A 49 -2.95 -8.06 18.99
CA LEU A 49 -2.20 -7.94 17.74
C LEU A 49 -1.80 -6.49 17.45
N ILE A 50 -2.73 -5.55 17.60
CA ILE A 50 -2.47 -4.13 17.40
C ILE A 50 -1.39 -3.66 18.39
N VAL A 51 -1.48 -4.01 19.68
CA VAL A 51 -0.49 -3.63 20.69
C VAL A 51 0.91 -4.13 20.33
N ILE A 52 1.06 -5.42 19.98
CA ILE A 52 2.37 -5.99 19.64
C ILE A 52 2.94 -5.35 18.37
N THR A 53 2.12 -5.20 17.34
CA THR A 53 2.57 -4.65 16.06
C THR A 53 2.90 -3.16 16.14
N CYS A 54 2.11 -2.37 16.91
CA CYS A 54 2.31 -0.93 17.06
C CYS A 54 3.55 -0.59 17.86
N PHE A 55 3.68 -1.19 19.03
CA PHE A 55 4.71 -0.76 19.99
C PHE A 55 6.03 -1.50 19.83
N ASN A 56 6.00 -2.77 19.41
CA ASN A 56 7.21 -3.55 19.15
C ASN A 56 7.63 -3.58 17.68
N GLY A 57 6.72 -3.32 16.74
CA GLY A 57 6.95 -3.52 15.30
C GLY A 57 7.25 -4.99 14.95
N ASP A 58 6.86 -5.94 15.81
CA ASP A 58 7.06 -7.36 15.60
C ASP A 58 5.83 -7.98 14.93
N LEU A 59 5.82 -7.89 13.61
CA LEU A 59 4.72 -8.38 12.79
C LEU A 59 4.63 -9.91 12.79
N LEU A 60 5.78 -10.61 12.87
CA LEU A 60 5.79 -12.07 12.81
C LEU A 60 5.23 -12.68 14.08
N SER A 61 5.82 -12.33 15.23
CA SER A 61 5.39 -12.89 16.52
C SER A 61 3.95 -12.50 16.83
N GLY A 62 3.58 -11.24 16.62
CA GLY A 62 2.22 -10.77 16.81
C GLY A 62 1.19 -11.55 15.98
N SER A 63 1.48 -11.76 14.70
CA SER A 63 0.57 -12.48 13.80
C SER A 63 0.43 -13.95 14.16
N LEU A 64 1.55 -14.64 14.42
CA LEU A 64 1.52 -16.05 14.80
C LEU A 64 0.79 -16.26 16.14
N MET A 65 1.01 -15.39 17.12
CA MET A 65 0.31 -15.46 18.41
C MET A 65 -1.18 -15.17 18.27
N ALA A 66 -1.57 -14.23 17.40
CA ALA A 66 -2.98 -13.97 17.11
C ALA A 66 -3.67 -15.20 16.47
N LEU A 67 -3.03 -15.84 15.49
CA LEU A 67 -3.54 -17.06 14.86
C LEU A 67 -3.69 -18.19 15.90
N LEU A 68 -2.70 -18.42 16.76
CA LEU A 68 -2.76 -19.42 17.83
C LEU A 68 -3.85 -19.10 18.87
N ALA A 69 -4.05 -17.83 19.21
CA ALA A 69 -5.08 -17.42 20.15
C ALA A 69 -6.51 -17.73 19.65
N THR A 70 -6.75 -17.72 18.33
CA THR A 70 -8.06 -18.13 17.77
C THR A 70 -8.34 -19.60 17.96
N LEU A 71 -7.32 -20.46 17.87
CA LEU A 71 -7.42 -21.89 18.22
C LEU A 71 -7.66 -22.08 19.71
N PHE A 72 -6.90 -21.35 20.55
CA PHE A 72 -7.04 -21.41 22.01
C PHE A 72 -8.46 -21.05 22.47
N HIS A 73 -9.09 -20.09 21.81
CA HIS A 73 -10.47 -19.67 22.13
C HIS A 73 -11.55 -20.50 21.42
N GLY A 74 -11.17 -21.45 20.58
CA GLY A 74 -12.10 -22.34 19.88
C GLY A 74 -12.92 -21.64 18.80
N TYR A 75 -12.46 -20.52 18.26
CA TYR A 75 -13.11 -19.84 17.15
C TYR A 75 -12.86 -20.58 15.83
N TYR A 76 -11.63 -21.05 15.62
CA TYR A 76 -11.29 -21.96 14.54
C TYR A 76 -10.84 -23.31 15.09
N ASP A 77 -11.07 -24.36 14.31
CA ASP A 77 -10.33 -25.60 14.40
C ASP A 77 -9.03 -25.51 13.56
N ILE A 78 -8.14 -26.50 13.71
CA ILE A 78 -6.84 -26.48 13.01
C ILE A 78 -7.02 -26.45 11.49
N SER A 79 -7.96 -27.22 10.96
CA SER A 79 -8.21 -27.31 9.51
C SER A 79 -8.75 -25.99 8.96
N GLY A 80 -9.73 -25.40 9.66
CA GLY A 80 -10.29 -24.10 9.30
C GLY A 80 -9.26 -23.00 9.33
N LEU A 81 -8.42 -22.94 10.37
CA LEU A 81 -7.36 -21.95 10.47
C LEU A 81 -6.33 -22.10 9.33
N LEU A 82 -5.90 -23.31 9.00
CA LEU A 82 -4.95 -23.55 7.91
C LEU A 82 -5.56 -23.16 6.54
N SER A 83 -6.84 -23.45 6.34
CA SER A 83 -7.57 -23.04 5.12
C SER A 83 -7.60 -21.53 4.96
N GLU A 84 -7.90 -20.80 6.04
CA GLU A 84 -7.98 -19.34 6.02
C GLU A 84 -6.60 -18.65 5.92
N TRP A 85 -5.58 -19.29 6.46
CA TRP A 85 -4.22 -18.76 6.47
C TRP A 85 -3.44 -19.13 5.22
N LEU A 86 -3.07 -20.42 5.07
CA LEU A 86 -2.21 -20.89 3.98
C LEU A 86 -3.00 -21.13 2.69
N GLY A 87 -4.27 -21.52 2.80
CA GLY A 87 -5.19 -21.71 1.67
C GLY A 87 -5.81 -20.42 1.14
N SER A 88 -5.55 -19.29 1.80
CA SER A 88 -6.06 -17.99 1.36
C SER A 88 -5.57 -17.62 -0.03
N VAL A 89 -6.49 -17.13 -0.85
CA VAL A 89 -6.20 -16.56 -2.18
C VAL A 89 -5.14 -15.45 -2.09
N PHE A 90 -5.16 -14.66 -1.03
CA PHE A 90 -4.20 -13.58 -0.80
C PHE A 90 -2.79 -14.09 -0.49
N THR A 91 -2.65 -15.25 0.17
CA THR A 91 -1.36 -15.91 0.34
C THR A 91 -0.78 -16.37 -1.01
N VAL A 92 -1.62 -16.91 -1.89
CA VAL A 92 -1.24 -17.28 -3.27
C VAL A 92 -0.78 -16.04 -4.04
N GLN A 93 -1.56 -14.95 -4.02
CA GLN A 93 -1.20 -13.69 -4.66
C GLN A 93 0.14 -13.16 -4.15
N LEU A 94 0.33 -13.12 -2.83
CA LEU A 94 1.55 -12.63 -2.19
C LEU A 94 2.80 -13.35 -2.68
N VAL A 95 2.76 -14.68 -2.72
CA VAL A 95 3.91 -15.51 -3.09
C VAL A 95 4.23 -15.38 -4.58
N PHE A 96 3.24 -15.61 -5.44
CA PHE A 96 3.49 -15.69 -6.88
C PHE A 96 3.70 -14.31 -7.51
N CYS A 97 2.91 -13.31 -7.14
CA CYS A 97 3.16 -11.94 -7.59
C CYS A 97 4.47 -11.38 -7.00
N GLY A 98 4.79 -11.72 -5.73
CA GLY A 98 6.07 -11.38 -5.11
C GLY A 98 7.27 -11.92 -5.89
N ALA A 99 7.20 -13.18 -6.36
CA ALA A 99 8.25 -13.78 -7.18
C ALA A 99 8.42 -13.08 -8.54
N LEU A 100 7.34 -12.63 -9.17
CA LEU A 100 7.39 -11.84 -10.42
C LEU A 100 7.97 -10.44 -10.19
N CYS A 101 7.58 -9.77 -9.11
CA CYS A 101 8.17 -8.48 -8.73
C CYS A 101 9.67 -8.60 -8.43
N LEU A 102 10.09 -9.72 -7.81
CA LEU A 102 11.49 -10.01 -7.58
C LEU A 102 12.25 -10.23 -8.90
N ALA A 103 11.65 -10.96 -9.85
CA ALA A 103 12.21 -11.16 -11.19
C ALA A 103 12.40 -9.80 -11.91
N LEU A 104 11.40 -8.93 -11.84
CA LEU A 104 11.46 -7.59 -12.43
C LEU A 104 12.55 -6.72 -11.77
N ARG A 105 12.64 -6.74 -10.44
CA ARG A 105 13.69 -6.04 -9.68
C ARG A 105 15.09 -6.53 -10.09
N ASP A 106 15.29 -7.84 -10.08
CA ASP A 106 16.59 -8.45 -10.38
C ASP A 106 17.01 -8.30 -11.85
N SER A 107 16.08 -8.04 -12.76
CA SER A 107 16.37 -7.77 -14.17
C SER A 107 16.93 -6.37 -14.42
N GLY A 108 16.73 -5.43 -13.48
CA GLY A 108 17.09 -4.01 -13.66
C GLY A 108 16.21 -3.27 -14.69
N ALA A 109 15.10 -3.84 -15.14
CA ALA A 109 14.22 -3.26 -16.16
C ALA A 109 13.65 -1.89 -15.73
N MET A 110 13.43 -1.68 -14.42
CA MET A 110 12.88 -0.42 -13.92
C MET A 110 13.85 0.75 -14.08
N ASN A 111 15.17 0.52 -14.02
CA ASN A 111 16.18 1.56 -14.28
C ASN A 111 16.14 2.01 -15.75
N VAL A 112 16.02 1.05 -16.67
CA VAL A 112 15.89 1.34 -18.11
C VAL A 112 14.56 2.07 -18.39
N LEU A 113 13.47 1.67 -17.72
CA LEU A 113 12.18 2.35 -17.84
C LEU A 113 12.26 3.80 -17.35
N ALA A 114 12.89 4.03 -16.19
CA ALA A 114 13.09 5.37 -15.65
C ALA A 114 13.90 6.25 -16.61
N LYS A 115 15.02 5.73 -17.14
CA LYS A 115 15.84 6.43 -18.15
C LYS A 115 15.01 6.79 -19.40
N LYS A 116 14.24 5.83 -19.94
CA LYS A 116 13.39 6.08 -21.12
C LYS A 116 12.33 7.14 -20.87
N LEU A 117 11.66 7.12 -19.72
CA LEU A 117 10.65 8.11 -19.37
C LEU A 117 11.26 9.52 -19.29
N LEU A 118 12.41 9.65 -18.66
CA LEU A 118 13.09 10.93 -18.49
C LEU A 118 13.73 11.46 -19.78
N SER A 119 14.20 10.56 -20.66
CA SER A 119 14.80 10.93 -21.96
C SER A 119 13.78 11.12 -23.09
N THR A 120 12.49 11.17 -22.78
CA THR A 120 11.45 11.39 -23.81
C THR A 120 11.52 12.80 -24.38
N LYS A 121 11.16 12.97 -25.66
CA LYS A 121 11.02 14.30 -26.31
C LYS A 121 10.06 15.23 -25.57
N LEU A 122 9.16 14.70 -24.75
CA LEU A 122 8.22 15.48 -23.94
C LEU A 122 8.93 16.26 -22.83
N CYS A 123 10.09 15.81 -22.37
CA CYS A 123 10.88 16.47 -21.33
C CYS A 123 11.74 17.62 -21.87
N HIS A 124 12.18 17.54 -23.14
CA HIS A 124 13.09 18.52 -23.72
C HIS A 124 12.53 19.95 -23.69
N GLY A 125 13.24 20.86 -23.02
CA GLY A 125 12.85 22.26 -22.88
C GLY A 125 11.59 22.52 -22.04
N ARG A 126 11.01 21.48 -21.38
CA ARG A 126 9.76 21.58 -20.62
C ARG A 126 9.95 21.16 -19.16
N PRO A 127 10.43 22.04 -18.28
CA PRO A 127 10.79 21.70 -16.90
C PRO A 127 9.67 21.03 -16.09
N VAL A 128 8.43 21.53 -16.24
CA VAL A 128 7.26 20.94 -15.54
C VAL A 128 7.03 19.49 -15.98
N MET A 129 7.12 19.21 -17.30
CA MET A 129 6.95 17.85 -17.80
C MET A 129 8.07 16.94 -17.34
N THR A 130 9.31 17.43 -17.28
CA THR A 130 10.46 16.71 -16.72
C THR A 130 10.20 16.29 -15.27
N MET A 131 9.67 17.19 -14.45
CA MET A 131 9.32 16.88 -13.06
C MET A 131 8.17 15.87 -12.95
N VAL A 132 7.12 16.01 -13.76
CA VAL A 132 6.01 15.05 -13.81
C VAL A 132 6.52 13.67 -14.22
N MET A 133 7.41 13.58 -15.22
CA MET A 133 8.00 12.31 -15.65
C MET A 133 8.94 11.71 -14.61
N LEU A 134 9.68 12.54 -13.86
CA LEU A 134 10.50 12.09 -12.72
C LEU A 134 9.62 11.44 -11.65
N PHE A 135 8.53 12.11 -11.28
CA PHE A 135 7.61 11.59 -10.27
C PHE A 135 6.85 10.34 -10.78
N LEU A 136 6.45 10.31 -12.05
CA LEU A 136 5.84 9.12 -12.66
C LEU A 136 6.82 7.94 -12.67
N ALA A 137 8.08 8.15 -13.08
CA ALA A 137 9.10 7.11 -13.07
C ALA A 137 9.34 6.58 -11.64
N THR A 138 9.41 7.49 -10.66
CA THR A 138 9.52 7.13 -9.24
C THR A 138 8.33 6.30 -8.77
N TYR A 139 7.11 6.76 -9.10
CA TYR A 139 5.85 6.11 -8.71
C TYR A 139 5.73 4.69 -9.26
N VAL A 140 5.99 4.53 -10.55
CA VAL A 140 5.95 3.22 -11.21
C VAL A 140 7.05 2.30 -10.69
N ALA A 141 8.28 2.82 -10.51
CA ALA A 141 9.37 2.02 -9.94
C ALA A 141 9.04 1.54 -8.52
N ALA A 142 8.51 2.42 -7.67
CA ALA A 142 8.16 2.09 -6.30
C ALA A 142 7.05 1.04 -6.19
N ALA A 143 6.09 1.05 -7.12
CA ALA A 143 5.02 0.07 -7.15
C ALA A 143 5.53 -1.37 -7.26
N PHE A 144 6.61 -1.59 -7.99
CA PHE A 144 7.13 -2.94 -8.26
C PHE A 144 8.39 -3.29 -7.46
N ILE A 145 9.30 -2.32 -7.24
CA ILE A 145 10.55 -2.58 -6.50
C ILE A 145 10.34 -2.45 -4.99
N GLY A 146 9.56 -1.45 -4.55
CA GLY A 146 9.36 -1.06 -3.16
C GLY A 146 10.06 0.27 -2.82
N GLY A 147 9.64 0.89 -1.70
CA GLY A 147 10.09 2.22 -1.30
C GLY A 147 11.60 2.37 -1.09
N PRO A 148 12.24 1.62 -0.17
CA PRO A 148 13.62 1.86 0.23
C PRO A 148 14.64 1.89 -0.92
N PRO A 149 14.68 0.92 -1.86
CA PRO A 149 15.59 0.99 -3.00
C PRO A 149 15.30 2.17 -3.93
N VAL A 150 14.03 2.53 -4.08
CA VAL A 150 13.60 3.63 -4.94
C VAL A 150 13.98 4.98 -4.34
N TYR A 151 13.88 5.16 -3.01
CA TYR A 151 14.38 6.38 -2.36
C TYR A 151 15.90 6.58 -2.62
N ILE A 152 16.69 5.53 -2.45
CA ILE A 152 18.15 5.61 -2.69
C ILE A 152 18.43 6.02 -4.14
N LEU A 153 17.78 5.36 -5.09
CA LEU A 153 18.00 5.63 -6.52
C LEU A 153 17.57 7.05 -6.91
N PHE A 154 16.34 7.44 -6.58
CA PHE A 154 15.79 8.70 -7.05
C PHE A 154 16.25 9.91 -6.24
N PHE A 155 16.60 9.77 -4.97
CA PHE A 155 17.28 10.83 -4.23
C PHE A 155 18.67 11.10 -4.81
N GLY A 156 19.43 10.05 -5.13
CA GLY A 156 20.70 10.20 -5.83
C GLY A 156 20.57 10.85 -7.22
N LEU A 157 19.45 10.54 -7.92
CA LEU A 157 19.15 11.20 -9.18
C LEU A 157 18.85 12.70 -8.99
N VAL A 158 18.09 13.08 -7.95
CA VAL A 158 17.86 14.50 -7.61
C VAL A 158 19.15 15.22 -7.28
N GLU A 159 20.07 14.59 -6.54
CA GLU A 159 21.41 15.14 -6.26
C GLU A 159 22.21 15.36 -7.55
N SER A 160 22.18 14.37 -8.44
CA SER A 160 22.86 14.49 -9.74
C SER A 160 22.25 15.60 -10.61
N ILE A 161 20.93 15.74 -10.63
CA ILE A 161 20.24 16.85 -11.31
C ILE A 161 20.65 18.20 -10.71
N ARG A 162 20.69 18.28 -9.36
CA ARG A 162 21.17 19.46 -8.64
C ARG A 162 22.56 19.89 -9.14
N ASP A 163 23.50 18.94 -9.17
CA ASP A 163 24.90 19.21 -9.49
C ASP A 163 25.07 19.62 -10.97
N VAL A 164 24.39 18.93 -11.89
CA VAL A 164 24.44 19.27 -13.34
C VAL A 164 23.76 20.62 -13.64
N CYS A 165 22.67 20.93 -12.96
CA CYS A 165 21.93 22.18 -13.15
C CYS A 165 22.50 23.35 -12.32
N GLY A 166 23.48 23.11 -11.45
CA GLY A 166 24.13 24.14 -10.62
C GLY A 166 23.26 24.70 -9.50
N TYR A 167 22.31 23.92 -8.98
CA TYR A 167 21.54 24.33 -7.80
C TYR A 167 22.35 24.15 -6.50
N ASP A 168 22.15 25.06 -5.57
CA ASP A 168 22.69 24.90 -4.22
C ASP A 168 21.98 23.77 -3.44
N LYS A 169 22.65 23.19 -2.44
CA LYS A 169 22.05 22.13 -1.60
C LYS A 169 20.78 22.60 -0.88
N ASP A 170 20.75 23.85 -0.49
CA ASP A 170 19.62 24.46 0.22
C ASP A 170 18.57 25.08 -0.71
N ASP A 171 18.73 24.95 -2.03
CA ASP A 171 17.79 25.50 -2.99
C ASP A 171 16.36 24.93 -2.80
N PRO A 172 15.34 25.76 -2.90
CA PRO A 172 13.94 25.29 -2.85
C PRO A 172 13.65 24.17 -3.85
N PHE A 173 14.27 24.17 -5.03
CA PHE A 173 14.12 23.11 -6.02
C PHE A 173 14.47 21.75 -5.44
N VAL A 174 15.61 21.62 -4.76
CA VAL A 174 16.07 20.36 -4.17
C VAL A 174 15.09 19.87 -3.11
N LYS A 175 14.68 20.74 -2.19
CA LYS A 175 13.76 20.40 -1.09
C LYS A 175 12.40 19.91 -1.59
N TRP A 176 11.80 20.64 -2.53
CA TRP A 176 10.53 20.28 -3.11
C TRP A 176 10.60 19.01 -3.96
N THR A 177 11.68 18.83 -4.72
CA THR A 177 11.86 17.63 -5.55
C THR A 177 12.08 16.39 -4.69
N LEU A 178 12.88 16.46 -3.63
CA LEU A 178 13.07 15.36 -2.67
C LEU A 178 11.73 14.97 -2.01
N LEU A 179 10.93 15.96 -1.58
CA LEU A 179 9.62 15.70 -1.02
C LEU A 179 8.67 15.05 -2.05
N GLY A 180 8.65 15.55 -3.28
CA GLY A 180 7.85 14.97 -4.36
C GLY A 180 8.24 13.54 -4.71
N VAL A 181 9.54 13.23 -4.77
CA VAL A 181 10.06 11.87 -4.94
C VAL A 181 9.64 10.97 -3.77
N TYR A 182 9.73 11.46 -2.53
CA TYR A 182 9.26 10.70 -1.37
C TYR A 182 7.78 10.35 -1.49
N ILE A 183 6.94 11.34 -1.80
CA ILE A 183 5.49 11.15 -1.95
C ILE A 183 5.18 10.18 -3.10
N ALA A 184 5.84 10.33 -4.24
CA ALA A 184 5.69 9.43 -5.37
C ALA A 184 6.11 7.99 -5.02
N ALA A 185 7.21 7.82 -4.29
CA ALA A 185 7.68 6.50 -3.87
C ALA A 185 6.82 5.88 -2.78
N THR A 186 6.15 6.68 -1.94
CA THR A 186 5.14 6.21 -0.99
C THR A 186 3.89 5.74 -1.71
N GLY A 187 3.64 6.24 -2.93
CA GLY A 187 2.54 5.84 -3.81
C GLY A 187 2.61 4.39 -4.34
N ILE A 188 3.44 3.51 -3.74
CA ILE A 188 3.47 2.06 -4.02
C ILE A 188 2.09 1.41 -3.86
N PHE A 189 1.15 2.15 -3.34
CA PHE A 189 -0.19 1.69 -3.01
C PHE A 189 -1.08 1.38 -4.22
N PHE A 190 -0.73 1.82 -5.44
CA PHE A 190 -1.59 1.52 -6.58
C PHE A 190 -1.55 0.04 -7.00
N PHE A 191 -0.44 -0.65 -6.83
CA PHE A 191 -0.32 -2.04 -7.24
C PHE A 191 -0.88 -2.99 -6.17
N ALA A 192 -2.08 -3.50 -6.39
CA ALA A 192 -2.89 -4.25 -5.42
C ALA A 192 -2.24 -5.56 -4.93
N PHE A 193 -1.36 -6.17 -5.72
CA PHE A 193 -0.88 -7.55 -5.52
C PHE A 193 0.47 -7.67 -4.83
N LYS A 194 1.02 -6.56 -4.36
CA LYS A 194 2.28 -6.52 -3.60
C LYS A 194 2.04 -6.06 -2.17
N THR A 195 2.90 -6.47 -1.26
CA THR A 195 2.90 -5.96 0.11
C THR A 195 3.23 -4.46 0.19
N PRO A 196 2.55 -3.68 1.03
CA PRO A 196 1.53 -4.09 2.01
C PRO A 196 0.09 -4.15 1.47
N GLN A 197 -0.16 -3.82 0.19
CA GLN A 197 -1.51 -3.65 -0.37
C GLN A 197 -2.32 -4.94 -0.33
N VAL A 198 -1.74 -6.07 -0.74
CA VAL A 198 -2.41 -7.38 -0.70
C VAL A 198 -2.91 -7.72 0.71
N MET A 199 -2.20 -7.30 1.74
CA MET A 199 -2.61 -7.50 3.14
C MET A 199 -3.84 -6.67 3.50
N THR A 200 -3.82 -5.39 3.13
CA THR A 200 -4.96 -4.49 3.35
C THR A 200 -6.19 -4.96 2.61
N ILE A 201 -6.03 -5.36 1.35
CA ILE A 201 -7.12 -5.89 0.53
C ILE A 201 -7.64 -7.21 1.10
N ALA A 202 -6.77 -8.07 1.61
CA ALA A 202 -7.16 -9.30 2.30
C ALA A 202 -8.05 -9.02 3.52
N LEU A 203 -7.66 -8.04 4.34
CA LEU A 203 -8.43 -7.60 5.50
C LEU A 203 -9.80 -7.04 5.08
N ILE A 204 -9.83 -6.14 4.09
CA ILE A 204 -11.05 -5.54 3.58
C ILE A 204 -11.97 -6.61 3.00
N ASN A 205 -11.45 -7.47 2.12
CA ASN A 205 -12.25 -8.50 1.45
C ASN A 205 -12.85 -9.49 2.44
N SER A 206 -12.09 -9.95 3.44
CA SER A 206 -12.60 -10.84 4.47
C SER A 206 -13.66 -10.18 5.36
N ALA A 207 -13.57 -8.87 5.58
CA ALA A 207 -14.60 -8.10 6.27
C ALA A 207 -15.85 -7.82 5.41
N MET A 208 -15.75 -7.87 4.08
CA MET A 208 -16.86 -7.70 3.14
C MET A 208 -17.61 -9.01 2.85
N GLU A 209 -16.98 -10.16 3.03
CA GLU A 209 -17.53 -11.49 2.72
C GLU A 209 -18.91 -11.75 3.36
N PRO A 210 -19.17 -11.42 4.65
CA PRO A 210 -20.46 -11.61 5.28
C PRO A 210 -21.60 -10.76 4.68
N PHE A 211 -21.26 -9.77 3.84
CA PHE A 211 -22.22 -8.97 3.09
C PHE A 211 -22.44 -9.49 1.66
N GLY A 212 -21.85 -10.65 1.32
CA GLY A 212 -21.90 -11.21 -0.03
C GLY A 212 -21.16 -10.35 -1.07
N ARG A 213 -20.20 -9.53 -0.63
CA ARG A 213 -19.41 -8.63 -1.48
C ARG A 213 -17.96 -9.07 -1.54
N THR A 214 -17.33 -8.81 -2.68
CA THR A 214 -15.88 -8.99 -2.90
C THR A 214 -15.28 -7.66 -3.29
N PHE A 215 -14.11 -7.36 -2.75
CA PHE A 215 -13.36 -6.15 -3.07
C PHE A 215 -12.78 -6.25 -4.48
N ASN A 216 -12.82 -5.16 -5.25
CA ASN A 216 -12.32 -5.12 -6.62
C ASN A 216 -10.92 -4.50 -6.69
N GLU A 217 -9.90 -5.33 -6.91
CA GLU A 217 -8.49 -4.90 -7.03
C GLU A 217 -8.24 -4.01 -8.25
N GLY A 218 -9.02 -4.16 -9.31
CA GLY A 218 -8.93 -3.28 -10.47
C GLY A 218 -9.41 -1.87 -10.17
N THR A 219 -10.52 -1.73 -9.42
CA THR A 219 -11.00 -0.45 -8.88
C THR A 219 -9.92 0.19 -8.01
N TRP A 220 -9.27 -0.62 -7.14
CA TRP A 220 -8.13 -0.15 -6.35
C TRP A 220 -7.04 0.45 -7.23
N MET A 221 -6.56 -0.31 -8.24
CA MET A 221 -5.47 0.14 -9.10
C MET A 221 -5.83 1.43 -9.85
N LEU A 222 -7.04 1.52 -10.40
CA LEU A 222 -7.51 2.71 -11.13
C LEU A 222 -7.60 3.93 -10.22
N CYS A 223 -8.26 3.83 -9.08
CA CYS A 223 -8.43 4.94 -8.14
C CYS A 223 -7.08 5.41 -7.59
N MET A 224 -6.25 4.49 -7.08
CA MET A 224 -4.97 4.82 -6.49
C MET A 224 -4.02 5.47 -7.50
N PHE A 225 -3.94 4.91 -8.72
CA PHE A 225 -3.12 5.48 -9.78
C PHE A 225 -3.59 6.88 -10.18
N SER A 226 -4.89 7.05 -10.43
CA SER A 226 -5.45 8.30 -10.90
C SER A 226 -5.33 9.41 -9.84
N ILE A 227 -5.67 9.13 -8.58
CA ILE A 227 -5.59 10.11 -7.48
C ILE A 227 -4.15 10.56 -7.28
N THR A 228 -3.21 9.60 -7.21
CA THR A 228 -1.80 9.93 -7.00
C THR A 228 -1.23 10.72 -8.17
N MET A 229 -1.56 10.37 -9.41
CA MET A 229 -1.09 11.09 -10.59
C MET A 229 -1.66 12.51 -10.67
N ILE A 230 -2.95 12.69 -10.40
CA ILE A 230 -3.57 14.02 -10.32
C ILE A 230 -2.86 14.84 -9.25
N TYR A 231 -2.61 14.25 -8.07
CA TYR A 231 -1.90 14.94 -7.00
C TYR A 231 -0.49 15.36 -7.42
N LEU A 232 0.31 14.46 -8.01
CA LEU A 232 1.69 14.76 -8.43
C LEU A 232 1.76 15.83 -9.54
N ILE A 233 0.79 15.82 -10.44
CA ILE A 233 0.68 16.87 -11.48
C ILE A 233 0.35 18.22 -10.83
N VAL A 234 -0.67 18.29 -9.96
CA VAL A 234 -1.05 19.51 -9.26
C VAL A 234 0.09 20.00 -8.37
N TYR A 235 0.75 19.09 -7.64
CA TYR A 235 1.93 19.38 -6.84
C TYR A 235 3.04 20.05 -7.68
N THR A 236 3.35 19.50 -8.84
CA THR A 236 4.37 20.06 -9.76
C THR A 236 3.98 21.45 -10.28
N ILE A 237 2.70 21.64 -10.62
CA ILE A 237 2.20 22.93 -11.05
C ILE A 237 2.33 23.97 -9.92
N LEU A 238 1.98 23.58 -8.68
CA LEU A 238 2.11 24.47 -7.51
C LEU A 238 3.57 24.78 -7.17
N MET A 239 4.50 23.83 -7.35
CA MET A 239 5.93 24.11 -7.22
C MET A 239 6.33 25.31 -8.09
N LYS A 240 5.88 25.33 -9.35
CA LYS A 240 6.22 26.40 -10.29
C LYS A 240 5.46 27.70 -10.03
N THR A 241 4.15 27.63 -9.79
CA THR A 241 3.26 28.81 -9.77
C THR A 241 3.20 29.47 -8.39
N VAL A 242 2.87 28.72 -7.36
CA VAL A 242 2.65 29.22 -5.99
C VAL A 242 3.97 29.36 -5.22
N TYR A 243 4.79 28.32 -5.27
CA TYR A 243 6.04 28.31 -4.53
C TYR A 243 7.20 28.92 -5.31
N ARG A 244 6.97 29.26 -6.59
CA ARG A 244 7.92 29.94 -7.50
C ARG A 244 9.29 29.28 -7.51
N VAL A 245 9.32 27.95 -7.46
CA VAL A 245 10.56 27.17 -7.55
C VAL A 245 11.19 27.42 -8.93
N ASN A 246 12.48 27.79 -8.94
CA ASN A 246 13.21 28.00 -10.19
C ASN A 246 13.48 26.65 -10.88
N MET A 247 12.82 26.40 -11.99
CA MET A 247 12.97 25.19 -12.80
C MET A 247 13.66 25.49 -14.16
N GLU A 248 14.08 26.73 -14.41
CA GLU A 248 14.68 27.12 -15.70
C GLU A 248 15.93 26.31 -16.08
N PRO A 249 16.86 25.99 -15.15
CA PRO A 249 18.03 25.17 -15.48
C PRO A 249 17.69 23.79 -16.04
N LEU A 250 16.50 23.24 -15.73
CA LEU A 250 16.08 21.96 -16.30
C LEU A 250 15.81 21.99 -17.81
N LYS A 251 15.69 23.17 -18.44
CA LYS A 251 15.45 23.28 -19.88
C LYS A 251 16.62 22.75 -20.71
N SER A 252 17.84 22.90 -20.19
CA SER A 252 19.08 22.46 -20.84
C SER A 252 19.59 21.10 -20.35
N LEU A 253 18.85 20.44 -19.44
CA LEU A 253 19.27 19.18 -18.83
C LEU A 253 19.27 18.03 -19.86
N ASP A 254 20.45 17.43 -20.08
CA ASP A 254 20.56 16.14 -20.77
C ASP A 254 20.71 15.02 -19.72
N PHE A 255 19.74 14.12 -19.69
CA PHE A 255 19.75 12.98 -18.77
C PHE A 255 20.88 11.97 -19.04
N ASN A 256 21.53 12.02 -20.22
CA ASN A 256 22.71 11.18 -20.52
C ASN A 256 23.97 11.69 -19.82
N GLU A 257 24.02 12.95 -19.41
CA GLU A 257 25.13 13.52 -18.64
C GLU A 257 25.06 13.12 -17.16
N ILE A 258 23.90 12.71 -16.68
CA ILE A 258 23.68 12.30 -15.30
C ILE A 258 24.37 10.96 -15.03
N GLU A 259 25.32 10.93 -14.09
CA GLU A 259 26.11 9.75 -13.74
C GLU A 259 25.24 8.52 -13.41
N ALA A 260 24.15 8.71 -12.66
CA ALA A 260 23.22 7.66 -12.30
C ALA A 260 22.55 6.99 -13.52
N MET A 261 22.44 7.70 -14.65
CA MET A 261 21.80 7.22 -15.89
C MET A 261 22.80 6.77 -16.95
N ARG A 262 24.05 7.23 -16.89
CA ARG A 262 25.10 6.93 -17.88
C ARG A 262 25.32 5.43 -18.05
N ASN A 263 25.35 4.68 -16.95
CA ASN A 263 25.60 3.24 -16.96
C ASN A 263 24.34 2.40 -17.23
N THR A 264 23.17 3.03 -17.41
CA THR A 264 21.92 2.34 -17.69
C THR A 264 21.76 2.20 -19.19
N PRO A 265 21.51 0.98 -19.73
CA PRO A 265 21.28 0.77 -21.15
C PRO A 265 20.10 1.58 -21.70
N ASP A 266 20.18 2.00 -22.97
CA ASP A 266 19.10 2.72 -23.66
C ASP A 266 17.96 1.83 -24.12
N HIS A 267 18.22 0.53 -24.23
CA HIS A 267 17.27 -0.47 -24.72
C HIS A 267 17.09 -1.60 -23.74
N PHE A 268 15.86 -2.09 -23.65
CA PHE A 268 15.57 -3.29 -22.86
C PHE A 268 16.22 -4.51 -23.50
N ASN A 269 16.85 -5.34 -22.70
CA ASN A 269 17.28 -6.67 -23.12
C ASN A 269 16.10 -7.67 -23.07
N ARG A 270 16.30 -8.89 -23.63
CA ARG A 270 15.27 -9.93 -23.66
C ARG A 270 14.70 -10.24 -22.29
N ASP A 271 15.52 -10.44 -21.30
CA ASP A 271 15.10 -10.86 -19.96
C ASP A 271 14.32 -9.76 -19.24
N GLN A 272 14.67 -8.49 -19.48
CA GLN A 272 13.94 -7.33 -19.00
C GLN A 272 12.56 -7.21 -19.64
N ILE A 273 12.45 -7.41 -20.96
CA ILE A 273 11.16 -7.40 -21.67
C ILE A 273 10.25 -8.49 -21.15
N ILE A 274 10.77 -9.71 -20.96
CA ILE A 274 9.98 -10.83 -20.45
C ILE A 274 9.52 -10.55 -19.02
N SER A 275 10.41 -10.05 -18.15
CA SER A 275 10.03 -9.72 -16.77
C SER A 275 8.97 -8.61 -16.67
N LEU A 276 9.04 -7.60 -17.55
CA LEU A 276 8.00 -6.59 -17.68
C LEU A 276 6.68 -7.17 -18.18
N ALA A 277 6.73 -7.97 -19.23
CA ALA A 277 5.53 -8.60 -19.82
C ALA A 277 4.79 -9.48 -18.81
N MET A 278 5.52 -10.23 -17.97
CA MET A 278 4.95 -11.09 -16.93
C MET A 278 4.15 -10.32 -15.86
N ILE A 279 4.36 -9.02 -15.72
CA ILE A 279 3.58 -8.17 -14.81
C ILE A 279 2.52 -7.38 -15.58
N ILE A 280 2.88 -6.82 -16.72
CA ILE A 280 1.98 -5.96 -17.49
C ILE A 280 0.78 -6.74 -18.03
N ILE A 281 0.98 -7.97 -18.52
CA ILE A 281 -0.10 -8.81 -19.06
C ILE A 281 -1.18 -9.09 -18.00
N PRO A 282 -0.86 -9.59 -16.79
CA PRO A 282 -1.86 -9.75 -15.74
C PRO A 282 -2.56 -8.45 -15.35
N VAL A 283 -1.81 -7.35 -15.23
CA VAL A 283 -2.39 -6.05 -14.90
C VAL A 283 -3.42 -5.63 -15.95
N ILE A 284 -3.09 -5.73 -17.24
CA ILE A 284 -4.02 -5.41 -18.33
C ILE A 284 -5.23 -6.34 -18.27
N TYR A 285 -5.03 -7.65 -18.08
CA TYR A 285 -6.10 -8.64 -17.95
C TYR A 285 -7.09 -8.26 -16.84
N ILE A 286 -6.60 -7.92 -15.65
CA ILE A 286 -7.41 -7.55 -14.50
C ILE A 286 -8.14 -6.23 -14.75
N LEU A 287 -7.46 -5.22 -15.31
CA LEU A 287 -8.08 -3.93 -15.62
C LEU A 287 -9.20 -4.05 -16.66
N ILE A 288 -8.95 -4.83 -17.72
CA ILE A 288 -10.01 -5.12 -18.70
C ILE A 288 -11.16 -5.84 -18.02
N GLY A 289 -10.89 -6.87 -17.21
CA GLY A 289 -11.91 -7.59 -16.46
C GLY A 289 -12.74 -6.70 -15.51
N THR A 290 -12.14 -5.64 -14.98
CA THR A 290 -12.82 -4.69 -14.11
C THR A 290 -13.79 -3.79 -14.88
N VAL A 291 -13.37 -3.29 -16.03
CA VAL A 291 -14.15 -2.32 -16.83
C VAL A 291 -15.13 -3.01 -17.79
N TYR A 292 -14.87 -4.26 -18.15
CA TYR A 292 -15.67 -5.00 -19.12
C TYR A 292 -17.08 -5.25 -18.59
N PRO A 293 -18.16 -4.92 -19.36
CA PRO A 293 -19.54 -5.05 -18.91
C PRO A 293 -19.90 -6.47 -18.43
N LYS A 294 -20.64 -6.57 -17.34
CA LYS A 294 -20.98 -7.87 -16.71
C LYS A 294 -21.75 -8.80 -17.62
N GLU A 295 -22.61 -8.26 -18.48
CA GLU A 295 -23.49 -9.01 -19.39
C GLU A 295 -22.92 -9.21 -20.81
N ALA A 296 -21.72 -8.65 -21.07
CA ALA A 296 -21.15 -8.71 -22.42
C ALA A 296 -20.60 -10.11 -22.76
N PRO A 297 -20.74 -10.56 -24.02
CA PRO A 297 -20.18 -11.83 -24.47
C PRO A 297 -18.65 -11.82 -24.31
N GLY A 298 -18.10 -12.95 -23.84
CA GLY A 298 -16.66 -13.07 -23.57
C GLY A 298 -16.22 -12.63 -22.18
N ARG A 299 -17.13 -12.13 -21.32
CA ARG A 299 -16.84 -11.82 -19.90
C ARG A 299 -16.14 -12.97 -19.20
N TYR A 300 -16.56 -14.20 -19.45
CA TYR A 300 -15.98 -15.41 -18.87
C TYR A 300 -14.46 -15.48 -19.06
N PHE A 301 -13.95 -15.05 -20.22
CA PHE A 301 -12.50 -15.05 -20.47
C PHE A 301 -11.72 -14.20 -19.45
N PHE A 302 -12.28 -13.07 -19.01
CA PHE A 302 -11.63 -12.18 -18.05
C PHE A 302 -11.91 -12.53 -16.59
N THR A 303 -12.79 -13.49 -16.33
CA THR A 303 -13.20 -13.84 -14.96
C THR A 303 -12.84 -15.26 -14.55
N PHE A 304 -12.66 -16.19 -15.51
CA PHE A 304 -12.43 -17.61 -15.18
C PHE A 304 -11.13 -17.86 -14.39
N MET A 305 -10.08 -17.09 -14.65
CA MET A 305 -8.83 -17.17 -13.89
C MET A 305 -8.90 -16.39 -12.58
N GLY A 306 -9.85 -15.49 -12.45
CA GLY A 306 -9.88 -14.52 -11.36
C GLY A 306 -8.61 -13.64 -11.32
N ASN A 307 -8.53 -12.80 -10.31
CA ASN A 307 -7.39 -11.88 -10.15
C ASN A 307 -6.16 -12.55 -9.51
N SER A 308 -6.24 -13.80 -9.12
CA SER A 308 -5.17 -14.49 -8.38
C SER A 308 -4.44 -15.53 -9.21
N TRP A 309 -5.18 -16.37 -9.94
CA TRP A 309 -4.59 -17.46 -10.70
C TRP A 309 -3.80 -17.01 -11.90
N ILE A 310 -4.06 -15.81 -12.43
CA ILE A 310 -3.26 -15.21 -13.50
C ILE A 310 -1.79 -15.04 -13.08
N TRP A 311 -1.51 -14.75 -11.81
CA TRP A 311 -0.15 -14.65 -11.27
C TRP A 311 0.53 -16.01 -11.21
N VAL A 312 -0.21 -17.05 -10.83
CA VAL A 312 0.29 -18.45 -10.84
C VAL A 312 0.63 -18.88 -12.25
N LEU A 313 -0.25 -18.59 -13.22
CA LEU A 313 -0.02 -18.88 -14.62
C LEU A 313 1.25 -18.19 -15.14
N MET A 314 1.43 -16.91 -14.84
CA MET A 314 2.63 -16.17 -15.26
C MET A 314 3.90 -16.74 -14.61
N CYS A 315 3.84 -17.15 -13.35
CA CYS A 315 4.96 -17.83 -12.72
C CYS A 315 5.27 -19.18 -13.35
N ALA A 316 4.24 -19.98 -13.70
CA ALA A 316 4.42 -21.25 -14.37
C ALA A 316 5.09 -21.08 -15.74
N ILE A 317 4.62 -20.12 -16.54
CA ILE A 317 5.25 -19.75 -17.82
C ILE A 317 6.69 -19.29 -17.60
N GLY A 318 6.92 -18.40 -16.63
CA GLY A 318 8.25 -17.88 -16.30
C GLY A 318 9.22 -18.92 -15.79
N ALA A 319 8.73 -19.97 -15.11
CA ALA A 319 9.54 -21.08 -14.67
C ALA A 319 10.11 -21.90 -15.85
N LEU A 320 9.42 -21.94 -17.00
CA LEU A 320 9.89 -22.61 -18.22
C LEU A 320 10.92 -21.77 -18.98
N ILE A 321 10.88 -20.45 -18.83
CA ILE A 321 11.78 -19.53 -19.53
C ILE A 321 13.10 -19.42 -18.78
N ARG A 322 14.21 -19.60 -19.50
CA ARG A 322 15.56 -19.50 -18.95
C ARG A 322 16.21 -18.17 -19.29
N ARG A 323 16.91 -17.58 -18.32
CA ARG A 323 17.77 -16.40 -18.53
C ARG A 323 18.87 -16.74 -19.52
N LYS A 324 19.22 -15.78 -20.36
CA LYS A 324 20.24 -15.98 -21.40
C LYS A 324 21.63 -16.26 -20.79
N ASP A 325 21.97 -15.55 -19.74
CA ASP A 325 23.32 -15.58 -19.17
C ASP A 325 23.52 -16.73 -18.16
N SER A 326 22.59 -16.91 -17.20
CA SER A 326 22.73 -17.87 -16.12
C SER A 326 22.08 -19.23 -16.37
N LYS A 327 21.27 -19.36 -17.42
CA LYS A 327 20.41 -20.52 -17.72
C LYS A 327 19.47 -20.92 -16.59
N GLN A 328 19.35 -20.10 -15.56
CA GLN A 328 18.38 -20.27 -14.48
C GLN A 328 16.98 -19.80 -14.91
N SER A 329 15.93 -20.23 -14.18
CA SER A 329 14.58 -19.74 -14.39
C SER A 329 14.54 -18.22 -14.27
N ILE A 330 13.71 -17.59 -15.11
CA ILE A 330 13.55 -16.13 -15.06
C ILE A 330 12.82 -15.72 -13.76
N VAL A 331 11.94 -16.59 -13.24
CA VAL A 331 11.20 -16.36 -12.01
C VAL A 331 11.89 -17.07 -10.84
N PRO A 332 12.45 -16.33 -9.86
CA PRO A 332 13.21 -16.88 -8.76
C PRO A 332 12.30 -17.23 -7.56
N ILE A 333 11.36 -18.18 -7.69
CA ILE A 333 10.40 -18.54 -6.63
C ILE A 333 11.11 -18.92 -5.34
N ASN A 334 12.12 -19.78 -5.39
CA ASN A 334 12.87 -20.22 -4.21
C ASN A 334 13.56 -19.06 -3.49
N LYS A 335 14.12 -18.11 -4.25
CA LYS A 335 14.73 -16.89 -3.69
C LYS A 335 13.68 -16.02 -3.02
N CYS A 336 12.49 -15.90 -3.60
CA CYS A 336 11.37 -15.16 -3.02
C CYS A 336 10.93 -15.77 -1.69
N LEU A 337 10.74 -17.07 -1.62
CA LEU A 337 10.33 -17.78 -0.40
C LEU A 337 11.41 -17.78 0.69
N SER A 338 12.69 -17.68 0.32
CA SER A 338 13.80 -17.58 1.26
C SER A 338 14.08 -16.14 1.73
N GLU A 339 13.41 -15.11 1.21
CA GLU A 339 13.51 -13.77 1.77
C GLU A 339 12.98 -13.76 3.21
N ALA A 340 13.77 -13.22 4.14
CA ALA A 340 13.47 -13.24 5.58
C ALA A 340 12.11 -12.58 5.94
N SER A 341 11.61 -11.69 5.11
CA SER A 341 10.32 -11.02 5.30
C SER A 341 9.12 -11.84 4.81
N MET A 342 9.30 -12.84 3.94
CA MET A 342 8.18 -13.52 3.27
C MET A 342 7.27 -14.26 4.26
N TRP A 343 7.84 -15.01 5.21
CA TRP A 343 7.05 -15.69 6.24
C TRP A 343 6.34 -14.76 7.19
N THR A 344 6.96 -13.60 7.50
CA THR A 344 6.31 -12.53 8.24
C THR A 344 5.07 -12.04 7.51
N MET A 345 5.18 -11.85 6.19
CA MET A 345 4.07 -11.37 5.37
C MET A 345 2.95 -12.41 5.22
N ILE A 346 3.30 -13.69 5.01
CA ILE A 346 2.33 -14.80 4.95
C ILE A 346 1.56 -14.91 6.27
N SER A 347 2.26 -14.83 7.41
CA SER A 347 1.63 -14.91 8.73
C SER A 347 0.71 -13.72 8.99
N LEU A 348 1.14 -12.53 8.59
CA LEU A 348 0.33 -11.33 8.74
C LEU A 348 -0.91 -11.34 7.84
N VAL A 349 -0.82 -11.82 6.60
CA VAL A 349 -2.01 -12.02 5.73
C VAL A 349 -3.03 -12.92 6.43
N GLY A 350 -2.60 -14.06 6.97
CA GLY A 350 -3.51 -14.96 7.70
C GLY A 350 -4.19 -14.30 8.89
N ALA A 351 -3.42 -13.57 9.71
CA ALA A 351 -3.97 -12.83 10.85
C ALA A 351 -4.97 -11.75 10.42
N LEU A 352 -4.71 -11.05 9.31
CA LEU A 352 -5.60 -10.01 8.80
C LEU A 352 -6.88 -10.57 8.16
N VAL A 353 -6.79 -11.67 7.42
CA VAL A 353 -7.98 -12.39 6.91
C VAL A 353 -8.86 -12.83 8.07
N MET A 354 -8.27 -13.45 9.09
CA MET A 354 -8.97 -13.83 10.31
C MET A 354 -9.64 -12.64 10.99
N LEU A 355 -8.93 -11.52 11.17
CA LEU A 355 -9.47 -10.32 11.79
C LEU A 355 -10.65 -9.73 11.01
N GLY A 356 -10.57 -9.69 9.69
CA GLY A 356 -11.66 -9.21 8.84
C GLY A 356 -12.92 -10.06 9.04
N LYS A 357 -12.78 -11.39 9.08
CA LYS A 357 -13.91 -12.30 9.34
C LYS A 357 -14.47 -12.12 10.74
N VAL A 358 -13.63 -12.08 11.76
CA VAL A 358 -14.03 -11.89 13.16
C VAL A 358 -14.84 -10.60 13.36
N THR A 359 -14.39 -9.50 12.80
CA THR A 359 -15.08 -8.20 12.98
C THR A 359 -16.42 -8.12 12.27
N SER A 360 -16.62 -8.94 11.24
CA SER A 360 -17.84 -8.94 10.42
C SER A 360 -18.79 -10.10 10.71
N ASP A 361 -18.37 -11.09 11.50
CA ASP A 361 -19.19 -12.24 11.88
C ASP A 361 -20.38 -11.80 12.73
N ALA A 362 -21.59 -12.07 12.23
CA ALA A 362 -22.84 -11.72 12.90
C ALA A 362 -23.01 -12.43 14.26
N ASN A 363 -22.44 -13.65 14.42
CA ASN A 363 -22.56 -14.44 15.64
C ASN A 363 -21.70 -13.90 16.79
N LEU A 364 -20.71 -13.06 16.50
CA LEU A 364 -19.85 -12.45 17.51
C LEU A 364 -20.40 -11.16 18.08
N GLY A 365 -21.34 -10.51 17.38
CA GLY A 365 -21.98 -9.26 17.79
C GLY A 365 -21.08 -8.02 17.69
N ILE A 366 -19.81 -8.19 17.29
CA ILE A 366 -18.85 -7.09 17.16
C ILE A 366 -19.32 -6.08 16.11
N ARG A 367 -19.77 -6.57 14.96
CA ARG A 367 -20.30 -5.75 13.87
C ARG A 367 -21.44 -4.85 14.34
N GLN A 368 -22.44 -5.43 15.03
CA GLN A 368 -23.60 -4.70 15.53
C GLN A 368 -23.18 -3.62 16.53
N TRP A 369 -22.30 -3.97 17.46
CA TRP A 369 -21.75 -3.02 18.43
C TRP A 369 -21.01 -1.87 17.74
N LEU A 370 -20.17 -2.16 16.72
CA LEU A 370 -19.48 -1.11 15.97
C LEU A 370 -20.45 -0.18 15.25
N VAL A 371 -21.52 -0.74 14.66
CA VAL A 371 -22.59 0.07 14.04
C VAL A 371 -23.29 0.94 15.09
N GLU A 372 -23.63 0.40 16.26
CA GLU A 372 -24.26 1.17 17.36
C GLU A 372 -23.38 2.32 17.84
N VAL A 373 -22.08 2.08 18.05
CA VAL A 373 -21.12 3.10 18.52
C VAL A 373 -20.86 4.16 17.47
N LEU A 374 -20.80 3.77 16.20
CA LEU A 374 -20.49 4.68 15.09
C LEU A 374 -21.72 5.40 14.54
N SER A 375 -22.93 4.83 14.69
CA SER A 375 -24.17 5.45 14.22
C SER A 375 -24.39 6.89 14.70
N PRO A 376 -24.09 7.28 15.95
CA PRO A 376 -24.21 8.67 16.37
C PRO A 376 -23.25 9.61 15.65
N LEU A 377 -22.08 9.10 15.25
CA LEU A 377 -21.07 9.88 14.51
C LEU A 377 -21.41 9.99 13.02
N PHE A 378 -22.07 8.98 12.48
CA PHE A 378 -22.33 8.82 11.05
C PHE A 378 -23.84 8.69 10.71
N GLY A 379 -24.71 8.49 11.72
CA GLY A 379 -26.15 8.32 11.56
C GLY A 379 -26.82 9.58 11.02
N GLY A 380 -27.23 9.53 9.76
CA GLY A 380 -27.72 10.68 9.01
C GLY A 380 -26.63 11.50 8.33
N ALA A 381 -25.34 11.12 8.47
CA ALA A 381 -24.27 11.77 7.73
C ALA A 381 -24.41 11.43 6.24
N ASN A 382 -24.55 12.46 5.42
CA ASN A 382 -24.42 12.35 3.98
C ASN A 382 -23.03 11.75 3.65
N ILE A 383 -22.93 11.00 2.57
CA ILE A 383 -21.68 10.41 2.08
C ILE A 383 -20.52 11.45 2.00
N TRP A 384 -20.85 12.69 1.71
CA TRP A 384 -19.91 13.81 1.68
C TRP A 384 -19.23 14.03 3.03
N VAL A 385 -19.99 13.98 4.10
CA VAL A 385 -19.48 14.15 5.47
C VAL A 385 -18.66 12.92 5.90
N LEU A 386 -19.16 11.71 5.59
CA LEU A 386 -18.42 10.47 5.87
C LEU A 386 -17.07 10.46 5.18
N MET A 387 -17.01 10.78 3.89
CA MET A 387 -15.76 10.85 3.13
C MET A 387 -14.79 11.87 3.76
N ALA A 388 -15.26 13.05 4.14
CA ALA A 388 -14.45 14.07 4.79
C ALA A 388 -13.87 13.59 6.12
N ILE A 389 -14.68 12.94 6.98
CA ILE A 389 -14.23 12.40 8.26
C ILE A 389 -13.18 11.30 8.05
N VAL A 390 -13.43 10.37 7.13
CA VAL A 390 -12.47 9.28 6.82
C VAL A 390 -11.14 9.85 6.36
N ILE A 391 -11.15 10.84 5.46
CA ILE A 391 -9.92 11.48 4.96
C ILE A 391 -9.18 12.20 6.10
N LEU A 392 -9.87 13.04 6.87
CA LEU A 392 -9.27 13.81 7.97
C LEU A 392 -8.67 12.86 9.00
N PHE A 393 -9.45 11.89 9.47
CA PHE A 393 -9.00 10.94 10.49
C PHE A 393 -7.80 10.12 10.01
N SER A 394 -7.93 9.48 8.85
CA SER A 394 -6.86 8.63 8.31
C SER A 394 -5.57 9.42 8.03
N THR A 395 -5.68 10.63 7.47
CA THR A 395 -4.50 11.45 7.15
C THR A 395 -3.82 12.03 8.38
N LEU A 396 -4.58 12.53 9.35
CA LEU A 396 -4.00 13.19 10.53
C LEU A 396 -3.44 12.18 11.54
N VAL A 397 -4.15 11.09 11.77
CA VAL A 397 -3.70 10.07 12.73
C VAL A 397 -2.45 9.35 12.21
N THR A 398 -2.34 9.11 10.91
CA THR A 398 -1.14 8.48 10.33
C THR A 398 0.12 9.33 10.50
N GLN A 399 0.02 10.64 10.68
CA GLN A 399 1.19 11.49 10.90
C GLN A 399 1.86 11.23 12.27
N ILE A 400 1.12 10.62 13.20
CA ILE A 400 1.59 10.33 14.57
C ILE A 400 1.75 8.83 14.78
N ALA A 401 0.88 8.03 14.17
CA ALA A 401 0.87 6.57 14.26
C ALA A 401 1.24 5.94 12.91
N ASN A 402 1.85 4.75 12.97
CA ASN A 402 2.23 4.02 11.75
C ASN A 402 1.00 3.73 10.86
N GLY A 403 1.06 4.11 9.57
CA GLY A 403 -0.05 3.98 8.64
C GLY A 403 -0.56 2.54 8.45
N LEU A 404 0.33 1.52 8.47
CA LEU A 404 -0.08 0.12 8.39
C LEU A 404 -0.93 -0.27 9.61
N VAL A 405 -0.52 0.17 10.79
CA VAL A 405 -1.22 -0.10 12.04
C VAL A 405 -2.59 0.60 12.06
N LEU A 406 -2.62 1.85 11.59
CA LEU A 406 -3.88 2.58 11.46
C LEU A 406 -4.84 1.84 10.51
N THR A 407 -4.36 1.35 9.38
CA THR A 407 -5.15 0.55 8.46
C THR A 407 -5.70 -0.72 9.12
N MET A 408 -4.88 -1.44 9.91
CA MET A 408 -5.31 -2.62 10.66
C MET A 408 -6.38 -2.32 11.72
N ALA A 409 -6.36 -1.13 12.30
CA ALA A 409 -7.34 -0.71 13.29
C ALA A 409 -8.63 -0.16 12.66
N VAL A 410 -8.50 0.61 11.58
CA VAL A 410 -9.62 1.35 10.97
C VAL A 410 -10.42 0.49 10.00
N CYS A 411 -9.75 -0.28 9.13
CA CYS A 411 -10.47 -1.06 8.11
C CYS A 411 -11.50 -2.04 8.69
N PRO A 412 -11.21 -2.84 9.74
CA PRO A 412 -12.20 -3.74 10.31
C PRO A 412 -13.44 -3.04 10.88
N VAL A 413 -13.28 -1.80 11.29
CA VAL A 413 -14.34 -0.96 11.86
C VAL A 413 -15.16 -0.27 10.77
N VAL A 414 -14.48 0.31 9.79
CA VAL A 414 -15.10 1.10 8.72
C VAL A 414 -15.77 0.20 7.68
N THR A 415 -15.20 -0.96 7.37
CA THR A 415 -15.72 -1.84 6.31
C THR A 415 -17.16 -2.29 6.56
N PRO A 416 -17.55 -2.86 7.72
CA PRO A 416 -18.93 -3.26 7.97
C PRO A 416 -19.90 -2.09 7.91
N PHE A 417 -19.49 -0.92 8.40
CA PHE A 417 -20.32 0.29 8.37
C PHE A 417 -20.55 0.77 6.93
N VAL A 418 -19.49 0.89 6.14
CA VAL A 418 -19.59 1.34 4.73
C VAL A 418 -20.38 0.34 3.88
N CYS A 419 -20.23 -0.96 4.11
CA CYS A 419 -21.02 -1.98 3.43
C CYS A 419 -22.52 -1.90 3.78
N SER A 420 -22.85 -1.60 5.03
CA SER A 420 -24.23 -1.39 5.46
C SER A 420 -24.83 -0.12 4.83
N LEU A 421 -24.07 0.97 4.77
CA LEU A 421 -24.46 2.21 4.09
C LEU A 421 -24.67 1.99 2.59
N ALA A 422 -23.76 1.24 1.95
CA ALA A 422 -23.85 0.91 0.53
C ALA A 422 -25.13 0.12 0.17
N ALA A 423 -25.61 -0.72 1.08
CA ALA A 423 -26.84 -1.48 0.88
C ALA A 423 -28.09 -0.57 0.83
N THR A 424 -28.06 0.59 1.51
CA THR A 424 -29.19 1.53 1.55
C THR A 424 -29.08 2.67 0.53
N THR A 425 -27.86 3.07 0.16
CA THR A 425 -27.61 4.23 -0.71
C THR A 425 -27.19 3.87 -2.13
N GLY A 426 -26.85 2.61 -2.40
CA GLY A 426 -26.39 2.15 -3.72
C GLY A 426 -24.96 2.61 -4.10
N ILE A 427 -24.22 3.21 -3.17
CA ILE A 427 -22.85 3.67 -3.42
C ILE A 427 -21.85 2.50 -3.53
N ASN A 428 -20.71 2.75 -4.17
CA ASN A 428 -19.62 1.78 -4.18
C ASN A 428 -18.79 1.89 -2.89
N PRO A 429 -18.82 0.87 -2.00
CA PRO A 429 -18.08 0.89 -0.73
C PRO A 429 -16.56 0.83 -0.93
N ASP A 430 -16.09 0.22 -2.04
CA ASP A 430 -14.65 0.05 -2.32
C ASP A 430 -13.94 1.39 -2.35
N VAL A 431 -14.56 2.43 -2.95
CA VAL A 431 -13.94 3.74 -3.09
C VAL A 431 -13.63 4.39 -1.73
N ILE A 432 -14.55 4.29 -0.76
CA ILE A 432 -14.34 4.86 0.58
C ILE A 432 -13.17 4.15 1.29
N LEU A 433 -13.09 2.83 1.16
CA LEU A 433 -12.02 2.02 1.74
C LEU A 433 -10.67 2.29 1.06
N ILE A 434 -10.66 2.49 -0.25
CA ILE A 434 -9.48 2.92 -1.01
C ILE A 434 -9.00 4.28 -0.53
N ILE A 435 -9.89 5.25 -0.39
CA ILE A 435 -9.56 6.59 0.11
C ILE A 435 -9.01 6.54 1.53
N SER A 436 -9.60 5.77 2.43
CA SER A 436 -9.08 5.57 3.77
C SER A 436 -7.64 5.05 3.75
N ASN A 437 -7.35 4.10 2.86
CA ASN A 437 -6.03 3.49 2.77
C ASN A 437 -4.98 4.42 2.16
N ILE A 438 -5.30 5.14 1.06
CA ILE A 438 -4.35 6.09 0.47
C ILE A 438 -4.01 7.21 1.45
N CYS A 439 -4.98 7.68 2.22
CA CYS A 439 -4.80 8.68 3.26
C CYS A 439 -3.92 8.16 4.42
N SER A 440 -4.11 6.90 4.85
CA SER A 440 -3.27 6.26 5.87
C SER A 440 -1.82 6.05 5.40
N GLY A 441 -1.59 5.93 4.11
CA GLY A 441 -0.24 5.79 3.52
C GLY A 441 0.51 7.11 3.38
N TYR A 442 -0.16 8.25 3.41
CA TYR A 442 0.46 9.56 3.22
C TYR A 442 1.04 10.11 4.54
N ALA A 443 2.21 9.60 4.94
CA ALA A 443 2.74 9.73 6.29
C ALA A 443 4.22 10.14 6.30
N PHE A 444 4.56 11.37 6.74
CA PHE A 444 5.94 11.87 6.80
C PHE A 444 6.20 13.04 7.77
N TRP A 445 5.22 13.48 8.57
CA TRP A 445 5.48 14.62 9.47
C TRP A 445 6.38 14.21 10.63
N THR A 446 6.32 12.95 11.06
CA THR A 446 7.15 12.40 12.13
C THR A 446 7.81 11.09 11.68
N VAL A 447 8.88 10.71 12.33
CA VAL A 447 9.54 9.41 12.09
C VAL A 447 8.64 8.24 12.48
N ALA A 448 7.72 8.44 13.42
CA ALA A 448 6.76 7.44 13.87
C ALA A 448 5.66 7.18 12.82
N ALA A 449 5.39 8.14 11.94
CA ALA A 449 4.34 8.06 10.93
C ALA A 449 4.54 6.89 9.94
N SER A 450 5.78 6.64 9.55
CA SER A 450 6.11 5.55 8.64
C SER A 450 7.57 5.15 8.80
N THR A 451 7.87 3.86 8.64
CA THR A 451 9.27 3.39 8.54
C THR A 451 10.02 4.05 7.38
N ASN A 452 9.30 4.47 6.35
CA ASN A 452 9.86 5.18 5.21
C ASN A 452 10.12 6.66 5.49
N ALA A 453 9.45 7.27 6.47
CA ALA A 453 9.63 8.70 6.81
C ALA A 453 11.06 9.02 7.20
N ALA A 454 11.80 8.06 7.77
CA ALA A 454 13.22 8.24 8.10
C ALA A 454 14.09 8.55 6.87
N PHE A 455 13.73 8.09 5.68
CA PHE A 455 14.49 8.38 4.45
C PHE A 455 14.40 9.86 4.04
N ILE A 456 13.25 10.50 4.22
CA ILE A 456 13.10 11.91 3.90
C ILE A 456 13.49 12.81 5.07
N LEU A 457 13.11 12.47 6.30
CA LEU A 457 13.41 13.28 7.49
C LEU A 457 14.88 13.21 7.91
N GLY A 458 15.62 12.19 7.46
CA GLY A 458 17.07 12.07 7.66
C GLY A 458 17.89 12.87 6.66
N ARG A 459 17.27 13.52 5.68
CA ARG A 459 17.98 14.34 4.69
C ARG A 459 18.32 15.72 5.26
N PRO A 460 19.59 16.18 5.13
CA PRO A 460 20.00 17.47 5.68
C PRO A 460 19.26 18.65 5.03
N GLU A 461 18.84 18.53 3.78
CA GLU A 461 18.07 19.54 3.05
C GLU A 461 16.65 19.71 3.60
N ILE A 462 16.09 18.69 4.26
CA ILE A 462 14.70 18.67 4.76
C ILE A 462 14.68 19.05 6.24
N THR A 463 14.52 20.34 6.50
CA THR A 463 14.47 20.84 7.87
C THR A 463 13.10 20.59 8.52
N PRO A 464 13.03 20.44 9.86
CA PRO A 464 11.74 20.34 10.57
C PRO A 464 10.79 21.51 10.23
N LYS A 465 11.32 22.73 10.09
CA LYS A 465 10.53 23.90 9.70
C LYS A 465 9.89 23.71 8.33
N PHE A 466 10.61 23.14 7.36
CA PHE A 466 10.08 22.86 6.02
C PHE A 466 8.93 21.84 6.10
N VAL A 467 9.10 20.76 6.85
CA VAL A 467 8.06 19.74 7.03
C VAL A 467 6.81 20.32 7.66
N TRP A 468 6.94 21.04 8.79
CA TRP A 468 5.78 21.60 9.51
C TRP A 468 5.12 22.78 8.82
N THR A 469 5.77 23.42 7.86
CA THR A 469 5.15 24.51 7.08
C THR A 469 4.70 24.04 5.71
N LYS A 470 5.62 23.53 4.91
CA LYS A 470 5.37 23.13 3.52
C LYS A 470 4.80 21.73 3.39
N GLY A 471 5.28 20.80 4.23
CA GLY A 471 4.75 19.45 4.30
C GLY A 471 3.27 19.43 4.73
N VAL A 472 2.88 20.25 5.73
CA VAL A 472 1.47 20.38 6.13
C VAL A 472 0.61 20.94 5.00
N GLN A 473 1.10 21.95 4.26
CA GLN A 473 0.39 22.50 3.09
C GLN A 473 0.17 21.45 1.99
N THR A 474 1.18 20.61 1.72
CA THR A 474 1.05 19.52 0.74
C THR A 474 0.10 18.44 1.20
N THR A 475 0.05 18.15 2.50
CA THR A 475 -0.90 17.20 3.08
C THR A 475 -2.33 17.71 2.96
N PHE A 476 -2.57 18.99 3.22
CA PHE A 476 -3.89 19.57 3.03
C PHE A 476 -4.33 19.51 1.57
N LEU A 477 -3.43 19.85 0.63
CA LEU A 477 -3.69 19.69 -0.80
C LEU A 477 -4.06 18.23 -1.15
N PHE A 478 -3.33 17.28 -0.59
CA PHE A 478 -3.59 15.87 -0.81
C PHE A 478 -4.98 15.47 -0.32
N MET A 479 -5.39 15.91 0.88
CA MET A 479 -6.74 15.66 1.41
C MET A 479 -7.83 16.22 0.48
N VAL A 480 -7.65 17.44 -0.03
CA VAL A 480 -8.61 18.08 -0.96
C VAL A 480 -8.73 17.26 -2.26
N ILE A 481 -7.62 16.83 -2.83
CA ILE A 481 -7.63 16.01 -4.06
C ILE A 481 -8.27 14.64 -3.79
N CYS A 482 -7.94 13.99 -2.67
CA CYS A 482 -8.58 12.74 -2.27
C CYS A 482 -10.10 12.90 -2.11
N TYR A 483 -10.54 14.02 -1.55
CA TYR A 483 -11.97 14.30 -1.38
C TYR A 483 -12.67 14.46 -2.73
N ILE A 484 -12.14 15.31 -3.60
CA ILE A 484 -12.75 15.59 -4.92
C ILE A 484 -12.77 14.31 -5.78
N CYS A 485 -11.62 13.65 -5.90
CA CYS A 485 -11.51 12.44 -6.71
C CYS A 485 -12.29 11.27 -6.09
N GLY A 486 -12.26 11.12 -4.77
CA GLY A 486 -13.00 10.07 -4.07
C GLY A 486 -14.50 10.22 -4.28
N MET A 487 -15.02 11.42 -4.17
CA MET A 487 -16.44 11.67 -4.45
C MET A 487 -16.79 11.40 -5.92
N ALA A 488 -15.95 11.84 -6.86
CA ALA A 488 -16.17 11.55 -8.27
C ALA A 488 -16.19 10.05 -8.57
N PHE A 489 -15.23 9.28 -8.05
CA PHE A 489 -15.18 7.83 -8.25
C PHE A 489 -16.32 7.07 -7.58
N THR A 490 -16.85 7.54 -6.46
CA THR A 490 -18.02 6.93 -5.80
C THR A 490 -19.26 6.91 -6.68
N TYR A 491 -19.37 7.89 -7.60
CA TYR A 491 -20.52 7.98 -8.53
C TYR A 491 -20.22 7.41 -9.92
N ILE A 492 -18.96 7.25 -10.30
CA ILE A 492 -18.55 6.77 -11.63
C ILE A 492 -18.38 5.25 -11.66
N LEU A 493 -17.86 4.67 -10.57
CA LEU A 493 -17.55 3.25 -10.43
C LEU A 493 -18.57 2.52 -9.56
#